data_ae5ab08fca698a2f448503a13ba96ff8
#
_entry.id   ae5ab08fca698a2f448503a13ba96ff8
#
_cell.length_a   1.000
_cell.length_b   1.000
_cell.length_c   1.000
_cell.angle_alpha   90.00
_cell.angle_beta   90.00
_cell.angle_gamma   90.00
#
_symmetry.space_group_name_H-M   'P 1'
#
loop_
_entity.id
_entity.type
_entity.pdbx_description
1 polymer ?
#
loop_
_entity_poly.entity_id
_entity_poly.type
_entity_poly.pdbx_seq_one_letter_code
_entity_poly.pdbx_strand_id
1 'polypeptide(L)'
;MKLKTIISLLAVAFVATTFSACSISARVKRADRKYQIGEYYAASEMYKQVYKNLKSKDKKLRAHVAFHQAECYRTLNNKKAATAYKNAIRYHYPDSIMYLHYAQVLQYQGKYKDAIKQYDIYLEQHPSDYVAQAGKYACLKVDEWKQQHSRYKIAPAKEFNAKRSSNFAPAFITADGDALVFTSNRQEQKSTEKKKVRNSSVTGVPTFNLYSARKNAAGKWEDIELCEGLYSETESEEEGISQKQTSTAELGVCSFA
;
A
#
# COMPACT_ATOMS: atom_id res chain seq x y z
N MET A 1 0.65 -54.88 17.54
CA MET A 1 1.60 -53.84 17.08
C MET A 1 2.57 -53.57 18.20
N LYS A 2 3.89 -53.74 17.97
CA LYS A 2 4.88 -53.72 19.06
C LYS A 2 5.07 -52.28 19.55
N LEU A 3 5.18 -52.06 20.87
CA LEU A 3 5.38 -50.76 21.55
C LEU A 3 6.46 -49.89 20.87
N LYS A 4 7.53 -50.50 20.39
CA LYS A 4 8.62 -49.84 19.65
C LYS A 4 8.13 -49.13 18.36
N THR A 5 7.17 -49.71 17.65
CA THR A 5 6.60 -49.11 16.42
C THR A 5 5.73 -47.89 16.73
N ILE A 6 5.01 -47.92 17.85
CA ILE A 6 4.19 -46.78 18.29
C ILE A 6 5.10 -45.62 18.74
N ILE A 7 6.16 -45.89 19.47
CA ILE A 7 7.15 -44.88 19.90
C ILE A 7 7.84 -44.25 18.69
N SER A 8 8.24 -45.06 17.70
CA SER A 8 8.85 -44.57 16.47
C SER A 8 7.91 -43.69 15.68
N LEU A 9 6.61 -44.03 15.52
CA LEU A 9 5.61 -43.23 14.86
C LEU A 9 5.34 -41.89 15.58
N LEU A 10 5.32 -41.92 16.92
CA LEU A 10 5.16 -40.70 17.73
C LEU A 10 6.38 -39.78 17.62
N ALA A 11 7.60 -40.33 17.58
CA ALA A 11 8.82 -39.56 17.38
C ALA A 11 8.87 -38.89 15.99
N VAL A 12 8.50 -39.62 14.94
CA VAL A 12 8.41 -39.07 13.57
C VAL A 12 7.34 -37.98 13.47
N ALA A 13 6.18 -38.16 14.10
CA ALA A 13 5.13 -37.14 14.14
C ALA A 13 5.60 -35.88 14.90
N PHE A 14 6.33 -36.03 15.99
CA PHE A 14 6.88 -34.91 16.76
C PHE A 14 7.94 -34.13 15.97
N VAL A 15 8.83 -34.80 15.28
CA VAL A 15 9.85 -34.18 14.42
C VAL A 15 9.17 -33.42 13.25
N ALA A 16 8.18 -34.02 12.61
CA ALA A 16 7.46 -33.36 11.52
C ALA A 16 6.74 -32.07 11.97
N THR A 17 6.21 -32.02 13.19
CA THR A 17 5.55 -30.82 13.73
C THR A 17 6.54 -29.70 14.06
N THR A 18 7.74 -30.02 14.52
CA THR A 18 8.79 -29.02 14.82
C THR A 18 9.35 -28.37 13.55
N PHE A 19 9.55 -29.12 12.47
CA PHE A 19 9.98 -28.56 11.18
C PHE A 19 8.94 -27.61 10.57
N SER A 20 7.65 -27.90 10.71
CA SER A 20 6.58 -27.04 10.22
C SER A 20 6.51 -25.70 10.97
N ALA A 21 6.66 -25.71 12.29
CA ALA A 21 6.65 -24.51 13.13
C ALA A 21 7.86 -23.61 12.83
N CYS A 22 9.04 -24.18 12.66
CA CYS A 22 10.25 -23.44 12.27
C CYS A 22 10.10 -22.78 10.91
N SER A 23 9.46 -23.44 9.94
CA SER A 23 9.15 -22.89 8.62
C SER A 23 8.20 -21.67 8.68
N ILE A 24 7.15 -21.71 9.52
CA ILE A 24 6.19 -20.60 9.66
C ILE A 24 6.87 -19.40 10.32
N SER A 25 7.62 -19.59 11.41
CA SER A 25 8.37 -18.52 12.07
C SER A 25 9.37 -17.85 11.12
N ALA A 26 10.09 -18.62 10.32
CA ALA A 26 11.02 -18.08 9.34
C ALA A 26 10.31 -17.26 8.24
N ARG A 27 9.10 -17.66 7.85
CA ARG A 27 8.28 -16.89 6.89
C ARG A 27 7.78 -15.58 7.50
N VAL A 28 7.37 -15.57 8.76
CA VAL A 28 6.99 -14.35 9.49
C VAL A 28 8.17 -13.40 9.54
N LYS A 29 9.35 -13.85 10.00
CA LYS A 29 10.57 -13.01 10.06
C LYS A 29 10.93 -12.41 8.71
N ARG A 30 10.71 -13.13 7.60
CA ARG A 30 10.93 -12.57 6.26
C ARG A 30 9.91 -11.50 5.91
N ALA A 31 8.64 -11.69 6.26
CA ALA A 31 7.61 -10.69 6.05
C ALA A 31 7.88 -9.43 6.89
N ASP A 32 8.27 -9.60 8.17
CA ASP A 32 8.65 -8.51 9.07
C ASP A 32 9.82 -7.70 8.50
N ARG A 33 10.84 -8.37 7.95
CA ARG A 33 11.97 -7.70 7.31
C ARG A 33 11.52 -6.87 6.09
N LYS A 34 10.63 -7.41 5.24
CA LYS A 34 10.06 -6.67 4.10
C LYS A 34 9.27 -5.45 4.55
N TYR A 35 8.49 -5.59 5.63
CA TYR A 35 7.77 -4.49 6.25
C TYR A 35 8.74 -3.40 6.76
N GLN A 36 9.78 -3.77 7.47
CA GLN A 36 10.77 -2.84 8.04
C GLN A 36 11.52 -2.02 6.98
N ILE A 37 11.81 -2.60 5.82
CA ILE A 37 12.46 -1.89 4.71
C ILE A 37 11.48 -1.17 3.78
N GLY A 38 10.17 -1.10 4.15
CA GLY A 38 9.15 -0.37 3.40
C GLY A 38 8.59 -1.10 2.19
N GLU A 39 8.96 -2.35 1.92
CA GLU A 39 8.39 -3.13 0.82
C GLU A 39 6.98 -3.66 1.18
N TYR A 40 6.04 -2.72 1.39
CA TYR A 40 4.72 -3.01 1.95
C TYR A 40 3.88 -3.98 1.12
N TYR A 41 3.95 -3.89 -0.21
CA TYR A 41 3.22 -4.84 -1.06
C TYR A 41 3.76 -6.26 -0.90
N ALA A 42 5.08 -6.44 -1.00
CA ALA A 42 5.73 -7.73 -0.82
C ALA A 42 5.46 -8.31 0.57
N ALA A 43 5.58 -7.49 1.62
CA ALA A 43 5.26 -7.87 2.99
C ALA A 43 3.80 -8.32 3.13
N SER A 44 2.84 -7.56 2.56
CA SER A 44 1.41 -7.86 2.65
C SER A 44 1.06 -9.23 2.06
N GLU A 45 1.66 -9.58 0.91
CA GLU A 45 1.44 -10.88 0.26
C GLU A 45 2.08 -12.02 1.07
N MET A 46 3.26 -11.78 1.67
CA MET A 46 3.90 -12.76 2.57
C MET A 46 3.05 -12.99 3.84
N TYR A 47 2.59 -11.92 4.51
CA TYR A 47 1.69 -12.04 5.67
C TYR A 47 0.39 -12.76 5.31
N LYS A 48 -0.19 -12.47 4.18
CA LYS A 48 -1.41 -13.15 3.68
C LYS A 48 -1.20 -14.65 3.53
N GLN A 49 -0.07 -15.09 2.97
CA GLN A 49 0.26 -16.50 2.85
C GLN A 49 0.50 -17.15 4.22
N VAL A 50 1.21 -16.47 5.11
CA VAL A 50 1.43 -16.95 6.48
C VAL A 50 0.09 -17.09 7.21
N TYR A 51 -0.77 -16.06 7.18
CA TYR A 51 -2.05 -16.05 7.89
C TYR A 51 -2.95 -17.21 7.50
N LYS A 52 -2.97 -17.60 6.23
CA LYS A 52 -3.74 -18.75 5.74
C LYS A 52 -3.29 -20.07 6.36
N ASN A 53 -2.00 -20.20 6.66
CA ASN A 53 -1.40 -21.43 7.15
C ASN A 53 -1.34 -21.51 8.69
N LEU A 54 -1.70 -20.42 9.39
CA LEU A 54 -1.71 -20.38 10.85
C LEU A 54 -2.93 -21.14 11.40
N LYS A 55 -2.69 -22.01 12.39
CA LYS A 55 -3.77 -22.70 13.09
C LYS A 55 -4.52 -21.73 14.01
N SER A 56 -5.78 -22.02 14.31
CA SER A 56 -6.61 -21.16 15.19
C SER A 56 -6.06 -21.00 16.59
N LYS A 57 -5.30 -21.99 17.09
CA LYS A 57 -4.67 -21.97 18.40
C LYS A 57 -3.48 -20.99 18.50
N ASP A 58 -2.87 -20.61 17.38
CA ASP A 58 -1.70 -19.72 17.34
C ASP A 58 -2.11 -18.25 17.47
N LYS A 59 -2.91 -17.92 18.51
CA LYS A 59 -3.56 -16.61 18.67
C LYS A 59 -2.59 -15.43 18.62
N LYS A 60 -1.46 -15.50 19.36
CA LYS A 60 -0.46 -14.42 19.40
C LYS A 60 0.14 -14.16 18.02
N LEU A 61 0.49 -15.22 17.30
CA LEU A 61 1.07 -15.07 15.96
C LEU A 61 0.04 -14.59 14.93
N ARG A 62 -1.23 -15.02 15.06
CA ARG A 62 -2.33 -14.50 14.26
C ARG A 62 -2.55 -13.01 14.49
N ALA A 63 -2.49 -12.54 15.75
CA ALA A 63 -2.59 -11.13 16.09
C ALA A 63 -1.47 -10.31 15.41
N HIS A 64 -0.22 -10.74 15.58
CA HIS A 64 0.95 -10.11 14.98
C HIS A 64 0.85 -10.01 13.45
N VAL A 65 0.60 -11.14 12.78
CA VAL A 65 0.51 -11.20 11.32
C VAL A 65 -0.67 -10.38 10.79
N ALA A 66 -1.83 -10.42 11.47
CA ALA A 66 -3.00 -9.63 11.08
C ALA A 66 -2.75 -8.13 11.20
N PHE A 67 -2.10 -7.68 12.29
CA PHE A 67 -1.78 -6.27 12.49
C PHE A 67 -0.80 -5.75 11.43
N HIS A 68 0.33 -6.42 11.23
CA HIS A 68 1.31 -5.96 10.23
C HIS A 68 0.78 -6.06 8.81
N GLN A 69 -0.07 -7.04 8.51
CA GLN A 69 -0.79 -7.08 7.24
C GLN A 69 -1.75 -5.89 7.09
N ALA A 70 -2.43 -5.49 8.17
CA ALA A 70 -3.31 -4.34 8.17
C ALA A 70 -2.53 -3.04 7.93
N GLU A 71 -1.37 -2.89 8.58
CA GLU A 71 -0.47 -1.75 8.37
C GLU A 71 0.00 -1.65 6.92
N CYS A 72 0.43 -2.76 6.31
CA CYS A 72 0.77 -2.79 4.89
C CYS A 72 -0.42 -2.34 4.03
N TYR A 73 -1.61 -2.88 4.28
CA TYR A 73 -2.80 -2.53 3.51
C TYR A 73 -3.22 -1.07 3.73
N ARG A 74 -3.06 -0.51 4.93
CA ARG A 74 -3.32 0.90 5.24
C ARG A 74 -2.40 1.80 4.42
N THR A 75 -1.09 1.53 4.45
CA THR A 75 -0.10 2.29 3.68
C THR A 75 -0.36 2.23 2.17
N LEU A 76 -0.85 1.10 1.67
CA LEU A 76 -1.19 0.90 0.27
C LEU A 76 -2.61 1.38 -0.11
N ASN A 77 -3.33 2.05 0.78
CA ASN A 77 -4.74 2.44 0.59
C ASN A 77 -5.65 1.28 0.15
N ASN A 78 -5.33 0.06 0.60
CA ASN A 78 -6.08 -1.12 0.24
C ASN A 78 -7.30 -1.29 1.15
N LYS A 79 -8.49 -1.43 0.55
CA LYS A 79 -9.76 -1.62 1.28
C LYS A 79 -9.76 -2.81 2.24
N LYS A 80 -8.86 -3.79 2.04
CA LYS A 80 -8.71 -4.96 2.92
C LYS A 80 -8.12 -4.63 4.30
N ALA A 81 -7.54 -3.43 4.49
CA ALA A 81 -6.99 -3.00 5.77
C ALA A 81 -8.00 -3.14 6.91
N ALA A 82 -9.24 -2.70 6.71
CA ALA A 82 -10.30 -2.80 7.72
C ALA A 82 -10.55 -4.25 8.20
N THR A 83 -10.55 -5.22 7.28
CA THR A 83 -10.73 -6.64 7.63
C THR A 83 -9.52 -7.19 8.39
N ALA A 84 -8.32 -6.78 8.02
CA ALA A 84 -7.10 -7.21 8.68
C ALA A 84 -7.02 -6.65 10.12
N TYR A 85 -7.39 -5.38 10.35
CA TYR A 85 -7.50 -4.83 11.71
C TYR A 85 -8.57 -5.55 12.56
N LYS A 86 -9.74 -5.88 12.00
CA LYS A 86 -10.74 -6.70 12.71
C LYS A 86 -10.14 -8.04 13.15
N ASN A 87 -9.29 -8.65 12.34
CA ASN A 87 -8.62 -9.89 12.73
C ASN A 87 -7.58 -9.66 13.82
N ALA A 88 -6.81 -8.56 13.78
CA ALA A 88 -5.86 -8.21 14.85
C ALA A 88 -6.59 -8.02 16.20
N ILE A 89 -7.71 -7.30 16.20
CA ILE A 89 -8.59 -7.11 17.38
C ILE A 89 -9.12 -8.46 17.89
N ARG A 90 -9.63 -9.30 16.99
CA ARG A 90 -10.17 -10.64 17.35
C ARG A 90 -9.15 -11.51 18.06
N TYR A 91 -7.88 -11.40 17.71
CA TYR A 91 -6.79 -12.17 18.31
C TYR A 91 -6.02 -11.41 19.39
N HIS A 92 -6.56 -10.26 19.84
CA HIS A 92 -6.04 -9.44 20.93
C HIS A 92 -4.59 -8.99 20.70
N TYR A 93 -4.35 -8.28 19.58
CA TYR A 93 -3.08 -7.61 19.39
C TYR A 93 -2.87 -6.59 20.54
N PRO A 94 -1.68 -6.56 21.19
CA PRO A 94 -1.54 -5.89 22.48
C PRO A 94 -1.47 -4.35 22.40
N ASP A 95 -1.11 -3.78 21.23
CA ASP A 95 -0.91 -2.35 21.09
C ASP A 95 -2.21 -1.65 20.69
N SER A 96 -2.62 -0.65 21.48
CA SER A 96 -3.82 0.14 21.25
C SER A 96 -3.77 1.01 19.99
N ILE A 97 -2.58 1.27 19.44
CA ILE A 97 -2.39 2.00 18.17
C ILE A 97 -3.23 1.42 17.03
N MET A 98 -3.52 0.11 17.09
CA MET A 98 -4.37 -0.53 16.08
C MET A 98 -5.77 0.06 16.00
N TYR A 99 -6.34 0.56 17.12
CA TYR A 99 -7.65 1.20 17.12
C TYR A 99 -7.62 2.56 16.43
N LEU A 100 -6.56 3.35 16.64
CA LEU A 100 -6.33 4.61 15.94
C LEU A 100 -6.22 4.40 14.44
N HIS A 101 -5.34 3.51 14.02
CA HIS A 101 -5.13 3.23 12.60
C HIS A 101 -6.37 2.60 11.93
N TYR A 102 -7.09 1.76 12.67
CA TYR A 102 -8.35 1.19 12.18
C TYR A 102 -9.42 2.26 12.02
N ALA A 103 -9.54 3.19 12.98
CA ALA A 103 -10.45 4.34 12.87
C ALA A 103 -10.16 5.19 11.63
N GLN A 104 -8.89 5.50 11.37
CA GLN A 104 -8.45 6.24 10.18
C GLN A 104 -8.84 5.51 8.87
N VAL A 105 -8.65 4.20 8.82
CA VAL A 105 -9.07 3.39 7.66
C VAL A 105 -10.58 3.42 7.46
N LEU A 106 -11.36 3.32 8.53
CA LEU A 106 -12.82 3.42 8.47
C LEU A 106 -13.28 4.81 8.03
N GLN A 107 -12.65 5.87 8.54
CA GLN A 107 -12.90 7.25 8.15
C GLN A 107 -12.62 7.44 6.66
N TYR A 108 -11.48 6.98 6.16
CA TYR A 108 -11.14 7.01 4.74
C TYR A 108 -12.15 6.25 3.86
N GLN A 109 -12.73 5.16 4.38
CA GLN A 109 -13.77 4.39 3.70
C GLN A 109 -15.17 5.00 3.83
N GLY A 110 -15.33 6.17 4.44
CA GLY A 110 -16.62 6.81 4.69
C GLY A 110 -17.48 6.15 5.77
N LYS A 111 -16.91 5.25 6.56
CA LYS A 111 -17.61 4.53 7.65
C LYS A 111 -17.49 5.31 8.96
N TYR A 112 -17.96 6.56 8.96
CA TYR A 112 -17.71 7.51 10.04
C TYR A 112 -18.21 7.05 11.41
N LYS A 113 -19.42 6.44 11.48
CA LYS A 113 -19.98 5.93 12.73
C LYS A 113 -19.11 4.83 13.35
N ASP A 114 -18.55 3.95 12.52
CA ASP A 114 -17.66 2.89 13.01
C ASP A 114 -16.27 3.44 13.36
N ALA A 115 -15.80 4.46 12.62
CA ALA A 115 -14.56 5.14 12.93
C ALA A 115 -14.61 5.81 14.32
N ILE A 116 -15.69 6.52 14.63
CA ILE A 116 -15.90 7.15 15.95
C ILE A 116 -15.74 6.14 17.07
N LYS A 117 -16.38 4.95 16.96
CA LYS A 117 -16.25 3.89 17.97
C LYS A 117 -14.80 3.48 18.22
N GLN A 118 -13.99 3.38 17.15
CA GLN A 118 -12.60 2.98 17.30
C GLN A 118 -11.73 4.11 17.86
N TYR A 119 -12.03 5.37 17.49
CA TYR A 119 -11.41 6.53 18.12
C TYR A 119 -11.72 6.60 19.62
N ASP A 120 -12.97 6.30 20.02
CA ASP A 120 -13.36 6.28 21.42
C ASP A 120 -12.57 5.27 22.23
N ILE A 121 -12.46 4.02 21.73
CA ILE A 121 -11.67 2.96 22.39
C ILE A 121 -10.20 3.38 22.53
N TYR A 122 -9.61 4.02 21.52
CA TYR A 122 -8.24 4.49 21.59
C TYR A 122 -8.08 5.64 22.60
N LEU A 123 -8.99 6.59 22.59
CA LEU A 123 -8.97 7.78 23.46
C LEU A 123 -9.22 7.45 24.93
N GLU A 124 -9.84 6.32 25.28
CA GLU A 124 -9.92 5.83 26.66
C GLU A 124 -8.54 5.63 27.29
N GLN A 125 -7.54 5.21 26.51
CA GLN A 125 -6.17 5.00 26.95
C GLN A 125 -5.26 6.21 26.65
N HIS A 126 -5.59 7.00 25.65
CA HIS A 126 -4.79 8.13 25.16
C HIS A 126 -5.65 9.41 25.01
N PRO A 127 -6.22 9.93 26.11
CA PRO A 127 -7.23 11.00 26.04
C PRO A 127 -6.70 12.31 25.46
N SER A 128 -5.39 12.56 25.53
CA SER A 128 -4.75 13.77 25.01
C SER A 128 -4.21 13.66 23.59
N ASP A 129 -4.43 12.51 22.91
CA ASP A 129 -3.95 12.35 21.53
C ASP A 129 -4.75 13.24 20.58
N TYR A 130 -4.09 14.28 20.08
CA TYR A 130 -4.68 15.28 19.19
C TYR A 130 -5.13 14.68 17.85
N VAL A 131 -4.38 13.74 17.30
CA VAL A 131 -4.73 13.10 16.00
C VAL A 131 -6.03 12.33 16.11
N ALA A 132 -6.19 11.56 17.19
CA ALA A 132 -7.42 10.82 17.45
C ALA A 132 -8.61 11.74 17.71
N GLN A 133 -8.42 12.81 18.53
CA GLN A 133 -9.46 13.81 18.78
C GLN A 133 -9.92 14.51 17.50
N ALA A 134 -8.98 14.98 16.67
CA ALA A 134 -9.27 15.63 15.40
C ALA A 134 -9.97 14.68 14.42
N GLY A 135 -9.51 13.43 14.32
CA GLY A 135 -10.15 12.41 13.48
C GLY A 135 -11.59 12.12 13.90
N LYS A 136 -11.84 11.94 15.19
CA LYS A 136 -13.19 11.78 15.75
C LYS A 136 -14.07 12.99 15.45
N TYR A 137 -13.57 14.20 15.73
CA TYR A 137 -14.28 15.45 15.47
C TYR A 137 -14.65 15.58 13.99
N ALA A 138 -13.71 15.31 13.07
CA ALA A 138 -13.99 15.32 11.64
C ALA A 138 -15.11 14.35 11.25
N CYS A 139 -15.12 13.13 11.82
CA CYS A 139 -16.19 12.16 11.57
C CYS A 139 -17.56 12.65 12.07
N LEU A 140 -17.63 13.39 13.18
CA LEU A 140 -18.87 13.98 13.71
C LEU A 140 -19.38 15.13 12.83
N LYS A 141 -18.48 15.89 12.20
CA LYS A 141 -18.81 17.08 11.40
C LYS A 141 -19.08 16.80 9.93
N VAL A 142 -18.86 15.59 9.45
CA VAL A 142 -18.92 15.25 8.02
C VAL A 142 -20.27 15.57 7.39
N ASP A 143 -21.38 15.36 8.09
CA ASP A 143 -22.72 15.61 7.53
C ASP A 143 -23.03 17.11 7.48
N GLU A 144 -22.53 17.90 8.44
CA GLU A 144 -22.58 19.36 8.39
C GLU A 144 -21.77 19.89 7.20
N TRP A 145 -20.55 19.43 7.02
CA TRP A 145 -19.69 19.85 5.92
C TRP A 145 -20.25 19.49 4.54
N LYS A 146 -20.92 18.35 4.39
CA LYS A 146 -21.58 17.97 3.15
C LYS A 146 -22.74 18.89 2.76
N GLN A 147 -23.36 19.56 3.74
CA GLN A 147 -24.44 20.52 3.48
C GLN A 147 -23.91 21.90 3.07
N GLN A 148 -22.63 22.17 3.33
CA GLN A 148 -21.99 23.43 2.91
C GLN A 148 -21.76 23.42 1.41
N HIS A 149 -22.29 24.42 0.70
CA HIS A 149 -22.11 24.56 -0.73
C HIS A 149 -20.68 25.00 -1.06
N SER A 150 -19.99 24.22 -1.89
CA SER A 150 -18.70 24.63 -2.45
C SER A 150 -18.90 25.73 -3.52
N ARG A 151 -18.01 26.72 -3.53
CA ARG A 151 -17.92 27.70 -4.62
C ARG A 151 -17.33 27.10 -5.89
N TYR A 152 -16.74 25.91 -5.81
CA TYR A 152 -16.06 25.25 -6.91
C TYR A 152 -16.84 24.05 -7.40
N LYS A 153 -16.91 23.93 -8.73
CA LYS A 153 -17.41 22.73 -9.41
C LYS A 153 -16.22 21.81 -9.69
N ILE A 154 -16.16 20.69 -8.99
CA ILE A 154 -15.11 19.70 -9.18
C ILE A 154 -15.61 18.61 -10.13
N ALA A 155 -14.84 18.34 -11.17
CA ALA A 155 -15.11 17.26 -12.13
C ALA A 155 -13.84 16.46 -12.41
N PRO A 156 -13.94 15.14 -12.67
CA PRO A 156 -12.80 14.34 -13.09
C PRO A 156 -12.27 14.81 -14.46
N ALA A 157 -10.97 14.97 -14.58
CA ALA A 157 -10.29 15.20 -15.86
C ALA A 157 -10.16 13.85 -16.58
N LYS A 158 -11.19 13.47 -17.33
CA LYS A 158 -11.32 12.15 -17.95
C LYS A 158 -10.24 11.85 -18.97
N GLU A 159 -9.70 12.87 -19.60
CA GLU A 159 -8.64 12.81 -20.60
C GLU A 159 -7.36 12.16 -20.06
N PHE A 160 -7.08 12.40 -18.77
CA PHE A 160 -5.91 11.82 -18.10
C PHE A 160 -6.13 10.39 -17.58
N ASN A 161 -7.37 9.92 -17.55
CA ASN A 161 -7.70 8.61 -16.97
C ASN A 161 -7.39 7.49 -17.94
N ALA A 162 -6.32 6.76 -17.71
CA ALA A 162 -6.04 5.50 -18.38
C ALA A 162 -6.50 4.32 -17.52
N LYS A 163 -6.85 3.21 -18.17
CA LYS A 163 -7.34 2.02 -17.48
C LYS A 163 -6.27 1.47 -16.53
N ARG A 164 -6.63 1.29 -15.25
CA ARG A 164 -5.75 0.76 -14.20
C ARG A 164 -4.49 1.59 -13.96
N SER A 165 -4.54 2.88 -14.23
CA SER A 165 -3.47 3.81 -13.88
C SER A 165 -3.87 4.74 -12.74
N SER A 166 -2.86 5.26 -12.06
CA SER A 166 -2.98 6.36 -11.11
C SER A 166 -2.23 7.55 -11.68
N ASN A 167 -2.80 8.75 -11.56
CA ASN A 167 -2.21 10.00 -12.01
C ASN A 167 -2.20 10.97 -10.83
N PHE A 168 -1.10 11.68 -10.62
CA PHE A 168 -0.97 12.62 -9.52
C PHE A 168 0.10 13.67 -9.80
N ALA A 169 0.21 14.67 -8.92
CA ALA A 169 1.19 15.74 -8.97
C ALA A 169 1.27 16.45 -10.34
N PRO A 170 0.16 17.00 -10.87
CA PRO A 170 0.23 17.83 -12.06
C PRO A 170 0.94 19.14 -11.75
N ALA A 171 1.84 19.57 -12.66
CA ALA A 171 2.48 20.87 -12.63
C ALA A 171 2.41 21.50 -14.01
N PHE A 172 1.92 22.75 -14.10
CA PHE A 172 1.94 23.51 -15.34
C PHE A 172 3.39 23.89 -15.70
N ILE A 173 3.76 23.74 -16.97
CA ILE A 173 5.08 24.10 -17.50
C ILE A 173 5.03 25.36 -18.38
N THR A 174 3.83 25.89 -18.62
CA THR A 174 3.60 27.13 -19.37
C THR A 174 2.78 28.09 -18.53
N ALA A 175 3.06 29.39 -18.63
CA ALA A 175 2.38 30.45 -17.86
C ALA A 175 0.88 30.58 -18.22
N ASP A 176 0.50 30.25 -19.45
CA ASP A 176 -0.88 30.23 -19.94
C ASP A 176 -1.66 28.98 -19.48
N GLY A 177 -0.97 28.00 -18.89
CA GLY A 177 -1.62 26.76 -18.43
C GLY A 177 -2.03 25.81 -19.55
N ASP A 178 -1.42 25.91 -20.73
CA ASP A 178 -1.74 25.07 -21.90
C ASP A 178 -0.88 23.82 -22.01
N ALA A 179 0.13 23.69 -21.16
CA ALA A 179 0.92 22.47 -21.03
C ALA A 179 1.18 22.12 -19.57
N LEU A 180 1.17 20.82 -19.26
CA LEU A 180 1.49 20.34 -17.93
C LEU A 180 2.29 19.04 -17.97
N VAL A 181 2.98 18.75 -16.87
CA VAL A 181 3.60 17.46 -16.58
C VAL A 181 2.90 16.83 -15.39
N PHE A 182 2.79 15.53 -15.37
CA PHE A 182 2.18 14.77 -14.27
C PHE A 182 2.81 13.39 -14.14
N THR A 183 2.70 12.82 -12.96
CA THR A 183 3.21 11.48 -12.66
C THR A 183 2.12 10.44 -12.94
N SER A 184 2.49 9.35 -13.64
CA SER A 184 1.55 8.27 -13.98
C SER A 184 2.26 6.91 -14.05
N ASN A 185 1.56 5.85 -13.68
CA ASN A 185 1.97 4.47 -13.92
C ASN A 185 1.20 3.83 -15.09
N ARG A 186 0.72 4.64 -16.03
CA ARG A 186 0.08 4.16 -17.27
C ARG A 186 1.03 3.29 -18.07
N GLN A 187 0.46 2.30 -18.75
CA GLN A 187 1.21 1.46 -19.67
C GLN A 187 1.05 2.01 -21.09
N GLU A 188 2.14 2.20 -21.79
CA GLU A 188 2.09 2.56 -23.21
C GLU A 188 1.52 1.40 -24.02
N GLN A 189 0.52 1.71 -24.85
CA GLN A 189 -0.12 0.72 -25.73
C GLN A 189 0.74 0.37 -26.96
N LYS A 190 1.87 1.05 -27.17
CA LYS A 190 2.62 1.02 -28.44
C LYS A 190 3.67 -0.11 -28.55
N SER A 191 3.97 -0.89 -27.51
CA SER A 191 4.92 -1.98 -27.68
C SER A 191 4.21 -3.25 -28.13
N THR A 192 4.49 -3.69 -29.35
CA THR A 192 4.12 -5.03 -29.90
C THR A 192 4.76 -6.16 -29.10
N GLU A 193 5.77 -5.86 -28.31
CA GLU A 193 6.35 -6.81 -27.36
C GLU A 193 5.61 -6.75 -26.04
N LYS A 194 5.03 -7.86 -25.63
CA LYS A 194 4.47 -8.07 -24.27
C LYS A 194 5.59 -8.11 -23.23
N LYS A 195 6.27 -6.98 -23.00
CA LYS A 195 7.21 -6.88 -21.89
C LYS A 195 6.42 -7.14 -20.60
N LYS A 196 6.84 -8.14 -19.85
CA LYS A 196 6.26 -8.46 -18.54
C LYS A 196 6.54 -7.29 -17.60
N VAL A 197 5.53 -6.45 -17.40
CA VAL A 197 5.62 -5.30 -16.49
C VAL A 197 5.91 -5.81 -15.09
N ARG A 198 7.00 -5.36 -14.50
CA ARG A 198 7.33 -5.63 -13.10
C ARG A 198 6.58 -4.63 -12.21
N ASN A 199 5.85 -5.16 -11.24
CA ASN A 199 5.28 -4.32 -10.19
C ASN A 199 6.31 -4.03 -9.11
N SER A 200 6.27 -2.83 -8.56
CA SER A 200 7.08 -2.41 -7.41
C SER A 200 6.80 -3.32 -6.20
N SER A 201 7.84 -3.71 -5.48
CA SER A 201 7.71 -4.43 -4.21
C SER A 201 7.12 -3.55 -3.10
N VAL A 202 7.21 -2.22 -3.27
CA VAL A 202 6.67 -1.23 -2.34
C VAL A 202 5.17 -1.06 -2.56
N THR A 203 4.74 -0.74 -3.80
CA THR A 203 3.36 -0.32 -4.11
C THR A 203 2.49 -1.44 -4.71
N GLY A 204 3.09 -2.44 -5.33
CA GLY A 204 2.39 -3.52 -6.04
C GLY A 204 1.81 -3.14 -7.38
N VAL A 205 2.08 -1.93 -7.86
CA VAL A 205 1.69 -1.44 -9.18
C VAL A 205 2.95 -1.18 -10.01
N PRO A 206 2.82 -1.02 -11.34
CA PRO A 206 3.95 -0.61 -12.18
C PRO A 206 4.61 0.67 -11.68
N THR A 207 5.88 0.83 -11.97
CA THR A 207 6.65 2.05 -11.65
C THR A 207 6.01 3.28 -12.28
N PHE A 208 6.16 4.41 -11.60
CA PHE A 208 5.65 5.69 -12.05
C PHE A 208 6.67 6.42 -12.91
N ASN A 209 6.19 7.10 -13.94
CA ASN A 209 6.96 7.91 -14.87
C ASN A 209 6.33 9.30 -15.02
N LEU A 210 7.07 10.25 -15.55
CA LEU A 210 6.58 11.57 -15.89
C LEU A 210 6.00 11.57 -17.31
N TYR A 211 4.85 12.21 -17.45
CA TYR A 211 4.16 12.40 -18.72
C TYR A 211 3.84 13.86 -18.90
N SER A 212 3.93 14.35 -20.13
CA SER A 212 3.46 15.67 -20.54
C SER A 212 2.10 15.57 -21.22
N ALA A 213 1.36 16.65 -21.17
CA ALA A 213 0.13 16.84 -21.94
C ALA A 213 0.01 18.29 -22.39
N ARG A 214 -0.60 18.51 -23.56
CA ARG A 214 -0.86 19.85 -24.10
C ARG A 214 -2.33 20.01 -24.42
N LYS A 215 -2.84 21.25 -24.39
CA LYS A 215 -4.17 21.59 -24.89
C LYS A 215 -4.09 21.85 -26.38
N ASN A 216 -5.10 21.38 -27.09
CA ASN A 216 -5.33 21.77 -28.49
C ASN A 216 -6.01 23.16 -28.59
N ALA A 217 -6.22 23.65 -29.83
CA ALA A 217 -6.87 24.92 -30.10
C ALA A 217 -8.29 25.04 -29.52
N ALA A 218 -8.96 23.92 -29.22
CA ALA A 218 -10.27 23.88 -28.57
C ALA A 218 -10.18 23.84 -27.03
N GLY A 219 -8.97 23.96 -26.45
CA GLY A 219 -8.72 23.91 -25.01
C GLY A 219 -8.83 22.52 -24.38
N LYS A 220 -8.88 21.47 -25.21
CA LYS A 220 -8.97 20.09 -24.74
C LYS A 220 -7.56 19.48 -24.58
N TRP A 221 -7.32 18.79 -23.47
CA TRP A 221 -6.09 18.08 -23.22
C TRP A 221 -5.90 16.89 -24.17
N GLU A 222 -4.76 16.85 -24.83
CA GLU A 222 -4.33 15.78 -25.74
C GLU A 222 -2.81 15.63 -25.72
N ASP A 223 -2.24 14.84 -26.63
CA ASP A 223 -0.79 14.61 -26.76
C ASP A 223 -0.15 14.18 -25.45
N ILE A 224 -0.75 13.15 -24.82
CA ILE A 224 -0.20 12.60 -23.59
C ILE A 224 0.96 11.68 -23.92
N GLU A 225 2.17 12.16 -23.63
CA GLU A 225 3.42 11.49 -24.00
C GLU A 225 4.33 11.27 -22.80
N LEU A 226 5.14 10.22 -22.84
CA LEU A 226 6.20 9.99 -21.87
C LEU A 226 7.27 11.09 -22.03
N CYS A 227 7.67 11.71 -20.92
CA CYS A 227 8.80 12.63 -20.92
C CYS A 227 10.09 11.83 -21.07
N GLU A 228 10.54 11.66 -22.32
CA GLU A 228 11.82 11.02 -22.64
C GLU A 228 13.00 11.94 -22.26
N GLY A 229 14.14 11.36 -21.92
CA GLY A 229 15.37 12.10 -21.60
C GLY A 229 15.56 12.53 -20.15
N LEU A 230 14.58 12.29 -19.26
CA LEU A 230 14.77 12.44 -17.81
C LEU A 230 15.48 11.23 -17.18
N TYR A 231 15.71 10.20 -17.96
CA TYR A 231 16.51 9.03 -17.60
C TYR A 231 17.91 9.24 -18.10
N SER A 232 18.78 9.91 -17.34
CA SER A 232 20.20 9.78 -17.58
C SER A 232 20.59 8.34 -17.21
N GLU A 233 20.91 7.52 -18.20
CA GLU A 233 21.80 6.39 -17.99
C GLU A 233 23.12 7.02 -17.54
N THR A 234 23.33 7.13 -16.23
CA THR A 234 24.67 7.33 -15.70
C THR A 234 25.38 6.01 -15.93
N GLU A 235 25.99 5.88 -17.09
CA GLU A 235 27.08 4.96 -17.29
C GLU A 235 28.21 5.45 -16.38
N SER A 236 28.25 4.96 -15.13
CA SER A 236 29.46 4.98 -14.35
C SER A 236 30.38 3.92 -14.97
N GLU A 237 31.31 4.36 -15.82
CA GLU A 237 32.48 3.59 -16.17
C GLU A 237 33.36 3.41 -14.91
N GLU A 238 32.98 2.49 -14.04
CA GLU A 238 33.88 1.87 -13.10
C GLU A 238 34.28 0.50 -13.67
N GLU A 239 35.58 0.42 -13.98
CA GLU A 239 36.22 -0.77 -14.52
C GLU A 239 35.87 -2.03 -13.74
N GLY A 240 35.27 -3.00 -14.41
CA GLY A 240 35.43 -4.43 -14.07
C GLY A 240 34.22 -5.20 -13.56
N ILE A 241 33.01 -4.64 -13.42
CA ILE A 241 31.82 -5.44 -13.11
C ILE A 241 30.65 -5.02 -14.00
N SER A 242 30.40 -5.79 -15.06
CA SER A 242 29.25 -5.62 -15.94
C SER A 242 27.96 -6.06 -15.20
N GLN A 243 27.45 -5.22 -14.33
CA GLN A 243 26.06 -5.29 -13.86
C GLN A 243 25.28 -4.24 -14.62
N LYS A 244 24.49 -4.69 -15.58
CA LYS A 244 23.46 -3.91 -16.26
C LYS A 244 22.39 -3.53 -15.23
N GLN A 245 22.65 -2.51 -14.41
CA GLN A 245 21.63 -1.90 -13.55
C GLN A 245 20.68 -1.12 -14.44
N THR A 246 19.63 -1.78 -14.92
CA THR A 246 18.42 -1.08 -15.33
C THR A 246 17.87 -0.39 -14.10
N SER A 247 18.13 0.91 -13.95
CA SER A 247 17.61 1.71 -12.86
C SER A 247 16.08 1.68 -12.94
N THR A 248 15.43 0.97 -12.03
CA THR A 248 13.99 1.05 -11.79
C THR A 248 13.73 2.27 -10.89
N ALA A 249 14.30 3.44 -11.21
CA ALA A 249 14.02 4.64 -10.46
C ALA A 249 12.55 5.02 -10.66
N GLU A 250 11.80 5.12 -9.56
CA GLU A 250 10.47 5.71 -9.58
C GLU A 250 10.63 7.23 -9.63
N LEU A 251 10.12 7.85 -10.69
CA LEU A 251 10.05 9.30 -10.79
C LEU A 251 8.87 9.82 -9.97
N GLY A 252 9.18 10.74 -9.07
CA GLY A 252 8.22 11.30 -8.12
C GLY A 252 7.59 12.61 -8.60
N VAL A 253 7.25 13.46 -7.63
CA VAL A 253 6.60 14.76 -7.84
C VAL A 253 7.56 15.73 -8.54
N CYS A 254 7.08 16.41 -9.60
CA CYS A 254 7.79 17.48 -10.25
C CYS A 254 7.27 18.84 -9.77
N SER A 255 8.17 19.83 -9.69
CA SER A 255 7.83 21.24 -9.52
C SER A 255 8.72 22.06 -10.42
N PHE A 256 8.19 23.16 -10.96
CA PHE A 256 8.91 24.12 -11.77
C PHE A 256 8.92 25.46 -11.04
N ALA A 257 10.07 26.11 -10.99
CA ALA A 257 10.21 27.45 -10.45
C ALA A 257 9.88 28.50 -11.51
#